data_407a9835a6144037060430b9e4dc01b6
#
_entry.id   407a9835a6144037060430b9e4dc01b6
#
_cell.length_a   1.000
_cell.length_b   1.000
_cell.length_c   1.000
_cell.angle_alpha   90.00
_cell.angle_beta   90.00
_cell.angle_gamma   90.00
#
_symmetry.space_group_name_H-M   'P 1'
#
loop_
_entity.id
_entity.type
_entity.pdbx_description
1 polymer ?
#
loop_
_entity_poly.entity_id
_entity_poly.type
_entity_poly.pdbx_seq_one_letter_code
_entity_poly.pdbx_strand_id
1 'polypeptide(L)'
;MSIARLASASLAPLAPSIPSEPPAADDRWLAWDRFLESNAETGFMQSSWWADFRVDAGYGHFGVMLKNRGFIVGGALVMTYRYPAGQCFYYIPEGPVLPGDKWAAEEVLGATLAEIDERRRQEELPVSHLRIEPRWERLPEFMKGFRQVRSFQDRYMEPRDTLCVDLRPREAAILAQMKPKGRYNIGVARRHGVTVVEDTSWDGLADFLSIYDEMAYRQGLRAKPHDYFERLIELVVARRRGGIFFAEHR
;
A
#
# COMPACT_ATOMS: atom_id res chain seq x y z
N MET A 1 23.29 9.53 8.36
CA MET A 1 22.91 9.53 6.93
C MET A 1 21.92 10.65 6.69
N SER A 2 22.25 11.58 5.82
CA SER A 2 21.41 12.77 5.56
C SER A 2 20.35 12.40 4.55
N ILE A 3 19.09 12.36 4.97
CA ILE A 3 17.95 12.21 4.06
C ILE A 3 17.60 13.62 3.60
N ALA A 4 18.09 13.98 2.41
CA ALA A 4 17.97 15.33 1.88
C ALA A 4 16.76 15.50 0.95
N ARG A 5 16.25 16.71 0.94
CA ARG A 5 15.14 17.30 0.16
C ARG A 5 15.03 16.81 -1.28
N LEU A 6 13.79 16.60 -1.72
CA LEU A 6 13.45 16.73 -3.14
C LEU A 6 12.16 17.50 -3.33
N ALA A 7 12.24 18.47 -4.23
CA ALA A 7 11.12 19.29 -4.68
C ALA A 7 10.15 18.43 -5.51
N SER A 8 8.85 18.77 -5.42
CA SER A 8 7.77 18.06 -6.07
C SER A 8 7.86 18.18 -7.59
N ALA A 9 8.26 17.11 -8.25
CA ALA A 9 7.97 16.89 -9.66
C ALA A 9 6.82 15.88 -9.77
N SER A 10 5.90 16.15 -10.67
CA SER A 10 4.78 15.26 -11.00
C SER A 10 5.33 13.91 -11.45
N LEU A 11 5.02 12.85 -10.69
CA LEU A 11 5.37 11.48 -11.05
C LEU A 11 4.45 11.02 -12.19
N ALA A 12 4.88 11.22 -13.44
CA ALA A 12 4.31 10.50 -14.56
C ALA A 12 4.93 9.09 -14.60
N PRO A 13 4.18 8.03 -14.88
CA PRO A 13 4.76 6.72 -15.11
C PRO A 13 5.70 6.80 -16.31
N LEU A 14 6.93 6.30 -16.17
CA LEU A 14 7.85 6.14 -17.29
C LEU A 14 7.35 5.00 -18.17
N ALA A 15 7.45 5.20 -19.48
CA ALA A 15 7.15 4.17 -20.47
C ALA A 15 7.91 2.85 -20.17
N PRO A 16 7.32 1.69 -20.45
CA PRO A 16 7.87 0.41 -20.08
C PRO A 16 9.16 0.12 -20.85
N SER A 17 10.26 0.09 -20.14
CA SER A 17 11.48 -0.47 -20.67
C SER A 17 12.16 -1.31 -19.61
N ILE A 18 11.64 -2.51 -19.44
CA ILE A 18 12.32 -3.76 -19.07
C ILE A 18 11.20 -4.81 -18.90
N PRO A 19 11.10 -5.86 -19.73
CA PRO A 19 10.26 -6.99 -19.42
C PRO A 19 10.90 -7.73 -18.25
N SER A 20 10.38 -7.55 -17.04
CA SER A 20 10.60 -8.51 -15.97
C SER A 20 9.55 -9.59 -16.15
N GLU A 21 9.94 -10.78 -16.58
CA GLU A 21 9.11 -11.96 -16.38
C GLU A 21 8.65 -11.95 -14.91
N PRO A 22 7.34 -12.18 -14.64
CA PRO A 22 6.92 -12.34 -13.26
C PRO A 22 7.75 -13.51 -12.70
N PRO A 23 8.44 -13.34 -11.58
CA PRO A 23 9.17 -14.44 -10.98
C PRO A 23 8.18 -15.57 -10.75
N ALA A 24 8.47 -16.76 -11.24
CA ALA A 24 7.77 -17.97 -10.85
C ALA A 24 7.57 -17.91 -9.35
N ALA A 25 6.35 -18.18 -8.85
CA ALA A 25 5.96 -17.96 -7.46
C ALA A 25 7.07 -18.47 -6.53
N ASP A 26 7.94 -17.56 -6.12
CA ASP A 26 9.13 -17.87 -5.32
C ASP A 26 8.62 -18.25 -3.93
N ASP A 27 9.02 -19.41 -3.44
CA ASP A 27 8.64 -19.91 -2.12
C ASP A 27 8.90 -18.89 -1.01
N ARG A 28 9.87 -18.00 -1.21
CA ARG A 28 10.16 -16.89 -0.29
C ARG A 28 9.00 -15.92 -0.17
N TRP A 29 8.38 -15.54 -1.31
CA TRP A 29 7.23 -14.63 -1.31
C TRP A 29 6.00 -15.27 -0.70
N LEU A 30 5.77 -16.57 -0.92
CA LEU A 30 4.70 -17.30 -0.26
C LEU A 30 4.88 -17.34 1.26
N ALA A 31 6.11 -17.55 1.73
CA ALA A 31 6.43 -17.50 3.16
C ALA A 31 6.24 -16.10 3.76
N TRP A 32 6.62 -15.06 3.01
CA TRP A 32 6.42 -13.67 3.39
C TRP A 32 4.94 -13.31 3.50
N ASP A 33 4.12 -13.63 2.48
CA ASP A 33 2.69 -13.33 2.51
C ASP A 33 1.97 -14.04 3.67
N ARG A 34 2.33 -15.29 3.99
CA ARG A 34 1.81 -15.99 5.18
C ARG A 34 2.23 -15.31 6.48
N PHE A 35 3.46 -14.82 6.55
CA PHE A 35 3.94 -14.05 7.70
C PHE A 35 3.13 -12.76 7.86
N LEU A 36 2.84 -12.04 6.79
CA LEU A 36 1.98 -10.84 6.81
C LEU A 36 0.56 -11.15 7.28
N GLU A 37 -0.04 -12.24 6.82
CA GLU A 37 -1.38 -12.66 7.22
C GLU A 37 -1.49 -12.93 8.73
N SER A 38 -0.39 -13.33 9.36
CA SER A 38 -0.32 -13.53 10.81
C SER A 38 -0.04 -12.24 11.60
N ASN A 39 0.28 -11.12 10.92
CA ASN A 39 0.67 -9.86 11.52
C ASN A 39 -0.38 -8.77 11.24
N ALA A 40 -1.27 -8.55 12.20
CA ALA A 40 -2.43 -7.64 12.05
C ALA A 40 -2.07 -6.16 11.87
N GLU A 41 -0.85 -5.75 12.21
CA GLU A 41 -0.40 -4.35 12.11
C GLU A 41 0.13 -3.99 10.72
N THR A 42 0.24 -4.98 9.84
CA THR A 42 0.81 -4.78 8.50
C THR A 42 -0.29 -4.52 7.47
N GLY A 43 -0.06 -3.58 6.57
CA GLY A 43 -0.94 -3.31 5.46
C GLY A 43 -0.68 -4.23 4.25
N PHE A 44 -1.65 -4.29 3.35
CA PHE A 44 -1.57 -5.10 2.14
C PHE A 44 -0.48 -4.64 1.17
N MET A 45 -0.02 -3.39 1.28
CA MET A 45 1.04 -2.86 0.41
C MET A 45 2.41 -3.47 0.66
N GLN A 46 2.56 -4.27 1.74
CA GLN A 46 3.74 -5.09 1.97
C GLN A 46 3.65 -6.49 1.34
N SER A 47 2.53 -6.86 0.72
CA SER A 47 2.34 -8.17 0.11
C SER A 47 3.00 -8.30 -1.27
N SER A 48 3.34 -9.53 -1.65
CA SER A 48 3.92 -9.82 -2.96
C SER A 48 2.97 -9.47 -4.09
N TRP A 49 1.67 -9.73 -3.93
CA TRP A 49 0.68 -9.44 -4.97
C TRP A 49 0.51 -7.94 -5.25
N TRP A 50 0.72 -7.09 -4.23
CA TRP A 50 0.75 -5.65 -4.43
C TRP A 50 2.02 -5.25 -5.18
N ALA A 51 3.16 -5.88 -4.87
CA ALA A 51 4.39 -5.66 -5.61
C ALA A 51 4.23 -6.01 -7.09
N ASP A 52 3.66 -7.18 -7.42
CA ASP A 52 3.37 -7.61 -8.78
C ASP A 52 2.51 -6.57 -9.52
N PHE A 53 1.42 -6.13 -8.89
CA PHE A 53 0.57 -5.08 -9.45
C PHE A 53 1.34 -3.77 -9.74
N ARG A 54 2.29 -3.42 -8.87
CA ARG A 54 3.09 -2.20 -9.06
C ARG A 54 4.16 -2.35 -10.13
N VAL A 55 4.66 -3.57 -10.37
CA VAL A 55 5.57 -3.85 -11.51
C VAL A 55 4.87 -3.55 -12.83
N ASP A 56 3.64 -3.96 -13.00
CA ASP A 56 2.85 -3.66 -14.20
C ASP A 56 2.66 -2.14 -14.42
N ALA A 57 2.66 -1.38 -13.34
CA ALA A 57 2.65 0.08 -13.38
C ALA A 57 4.05 0.72 -13.57
N GLY A 58 5.09 -0.08 -13.84
CA GLY A 58 6.46 0.39 -14.13
C GLY A 58 7.35 0.61 -12.91
N TYR A 59 6.99 0.07 -11.74
CA TYR A 59 7.80 0.18 -10.51
C TYR A 59 8.60 -1.09 -10.28
N GLY A 60 9.89 -0.95 -9.93
CA GLY A 60 10.68 -2.07 -9.43
C GLY A 60 10.37 -2.35 -7.96
N HIS A 61 10.72 -3.54 -7.50
CA HIS A 61 10.67 -3.89 -6.07
C HIS A 61 11.70 -4.95 -5.71
N PHE A 62 11.94 -5.09 -4.42
CA PHE A 62 12.67 -6.20 -3.81
C PHE A 62 12.18 -6.41 -2.37
N GLY A 63 12.46 -7.58 -1.80
CA GLY A 63 12.12 -7.90 -0.42
C GLY A 63 13.36 -8.09 0.43
N VAL A 64 13.31 -7.57 1.66
CA VAL A 64 14.22 -7.90 2.74
C VAL A 64 13.44 -8.72 3.76
N MET A 65 13.83 -9.98 3.96
CA MET A 65 13.16 -10.92 4.85
C MET A 65 14.16 -11.44 5.87
N LEU A 66 14.09 -10.92 7.09
CA LEU A 66 14.99 -11.32 8.17
C LEU A 66 14.45 -12.58 8.85
N LYS A 67 15.34 -13.52 9.10
CA LYS A 67 15.00 -14.80 9.72
C LYS A 67 15.78 -15.03 10.99
N ASN A 68 15.10 -15.57 12.00
CA ASN A 68 15.73 -16.11 13.21
C ASN A 68 15.37 -17.59 13.33
N ARG A 69 16.36 -18.46 13.40
CA ARG A 69 16.18 -19.94 13.46
C ARG A 69 15.26 -20.49 12.37
N GLY A 70 15.32 -19.90 11.16
CA GLY A 70 14.51 -20.31 10.01
C GLY A 70 13.13 -19.65 9.90
N PHE A 71 12.66 -18.95 10.92
CA PHE A 71 11.37 -18.23 10.91
C PHE A 71 11.56 -16.76 10.55
N ILE A 72 10.66 -16.21 9.72
CA ILE A 72 10.65 -14.78 9.42
C ILE A 72 10.27 -14.02 10.68
N VAL A 73 11.09 -13.04 11.06
CA VAL A 73 10.88 -12.19 12.24
C VAL A 73 10.54 -10.75 11.87
N GLY A 74 10.73 -10.36 10.62
CA GLY A 74 10.42 -9.03 10.10
C GLY A 74 11.15 -8.73 8.80
N GLY A 75 11.05 -7.48 8.35
CA GLY A 75 11.67 -7.01 7.12
C GLY A 75 10.81 -6.00 6.38
N ALA A 76 10.98 -5.89 5.08
CA ALA A 76 10.22 -4.96 4.25
C ALA A 76 10.12 -5.40 2.79
N LEU A 77 8.97 -5.14 2.16
CA LEU A 77 8.86 -4.96 0.73
C LEU A 77 9.30 -3.53 0.42
N VAL A 78 10.26 -3.37 -0.47
CA VAL A 78 10.81 -2.08 -0.88
C VAL A 78 10.47 -1.83 -2.34
N MET A 79 9.78 -0.75 -2.63
CA MET A 79 9.48 -0.29 -3.99
C MET A 79 10.59 0.61 -4.49
N THR A 80 10.92 0.53 -5.78
CA THR A 80 11.88 1.42 -6.44
C THR A 80 11.12 2.39 -7.35
N TYR A 81 11.17 3.67 -7.00
CA TYR A 81 10.60 4.76 -7.79
C TYR A 81 11.68 5.45 -8.59
N ARG A 82 11.50 5.56 -9.91
CA ARG A 82 12.45 6.22 -10.81
C ARG A 82 11.97 7.61 -11.20
N TYR A 83 12.89 8.56 -11.21
CA TYR A 83 12.68 9.91 -11.76
C TYR A 83 13.09 9.97 -13.23
N PRO A 84 12.54 10.91 -14.02
CA PRO A 84 12.92 11.07 -15.43
C PRO A 84 14.43 11.29 -15.66
N ALA A 85 15.13 11.87 -14.69
CA ALA A 85 16.57 12.14 -14.75
C ALA A 85 17.46 10.93 -14.43
N GLY A 86 16.88 9.71 -14.33
CA GLY A 86 17.62 8.48 -14.03
C GLY A 86 17.89 8.23 -12.55
N GLN A 87 17.63 9.20 -11.68
CA GLN A 87 17.69 8.99 -10.23
C GLN A 87 16.50 8.15 -9.75
N CYS A 88 16.64 7.51 -8.60
CA CYS A 88 15.56 6.79 -7.98
C CYS A 88 15.51 7.03 -6.47
N PHE A 89 14.43 6.61 -5.83
CA PHE A 89 14.33 6.47 -4.39
C PHE A 89 13.69 5.15 -4.02
N TYR A 90 14.00 4.67 -2.84
CA TYR A 90 13.36 3.50 -2.26
C TYR A 90 12.19 3.92 -1.39
N TYR A 91 11.11 3.14 -1.43
CA TYR A 91 9.90 3.40 -0.69
C TYR A 91 9.38 2.14 0.00
N ILE A 92 9.09 2.25 1.28
CA ILE A 92 8.46 1.19 2.08
C ILE A 92 7.05 1.65 2.43
N PRO A 93 6.01 1.24 1.65
CA PRO A 93 4.62 1.55 1.98
C PRO A 93 4.14 0.67 3.13
N GLU A 94 3.37 1.21 4.07
CA GLU A 94 2.75 0.48 5.19
C GLU A 94 3.69 -0.44 5.98
N GLY A 95 4.99 -0.19 5.91
CA GLY A 95 6.04 -0.97 6.57
C GLY A 95 7.13 -0.07 7.15
N PRO A 96 8.24 -0.65 7.65
CA PRO A 96 8.59 -2.07 7.66
C PRO A 96 7.73 -2.89 8.63
N VAL A 97 7.79 -4.22 8.47
CA VAL A 97 7.16 -5.17 9.38
C VAL A 97 8.15 -5.51 10.49
N LEU A 98 7.82 -5.13 11.72
CA LEU A 98 8.69 -5.26 12.87
C LEU A 98 8.03 -6.11 13.96
N PRO A 99 8.81 -6.79 14.83
CA PRO A 99 8.29 -7.44 16.02
C PRO A 99 7.65 -6.44 16.98
N GLY A 100 6.68 -6.91 17.79
CA GLY A 100 6.04 -6.06 18.81
C GLY A 100 6.96 -5.69 19.99
N ASP A 101 8.01 -6.48 20.26
CA ASP A 101 9.00 -6.13 21.27
C ASP A 101 9.94 -5.01 20.80
N LYS A 102 10.10 -3.97 21.62
CA LYS A 102 10.86 -2.76 21.25
C LYS A 102 12.30 -3.04 20.85
N TRP A 103 13.00 -3.90 21.60
CA TRP A 103 14.42 -4.17 21.36
C TRP A 103 14.61 -5.01 20.10
N ALA A 104 13.77 -6.03 19.93
CA ALA A 104 13.74 -6.83 18.71
C ALA A 104 13.33 -5.98 17.49
N ALA A 105 12.42 -5.04 17.65
CA ALA A 105 12.01 -4.12 16.57
C ALA A 105 13.15 -3.22 16.11
N GLU A 106 13.92 -2.65 17.04
CA GLU A 106 15.10 -1.82 16.74
C GLU A 106 16.20 -2.62 16.01
N GLU A 107 16.47 -3.83 16.48
CA GLU A 107 17.44 -4.73 15.86
C GLU A 107 17.01 -5.13 14.44
N VAL A 108 15.76 -5.55 14.27
CA VAL A 108 15.19 -5.94 12.96
C VAL A 108 15.16 -4.74 12.00
N LEU A 109 14.82 -3.55 12.47
CA LEU A 109 14.90 -2.34 11.64
C LEU A 109 16.33 -2.06 11.20
N GLY A 110 17.29 -2.10 12.13
CA GLY A 110 18.70 -1.87 11.83
C GLY A 110 19.23 -2.85 10.77
N ALA A 111 18.93 -4.13 10.93
CA ALA A 111 19.32 -5.16 9.96
C ALA A 111 18.62 -4.97 8.60
N THR A 112 17.33 -4.60 8.60
CA THR A 112 16.58 -4.31 7.36
C THR A 112 17.21 -3.14 6.60
N LEU A 113 17.57 -2.08 7.29
CA LEU A 113 18.20 -0.91 6.67
C LEU A 113 19.61 -1.21 6.15
N ALA A 114 20.37 -2.02 6.86
CA ALA A 114 21.70 -2.47 6.43
C ALA A 114 21.61 -3.28 5.13
N GLU A 115 20.66 -4.20 5.02
CA GLU A 115 20.44 -5.02 3.82
C GLU A 115 19.99 -4.16 2.62
N ILE A 116 19.10 -3.19 2.85
CA ILE A 116 18.68 -2.22 1.82
C ILE A 116 19.87 -1.40 1.31
N ASP A 117 20.74 -0.94 2.21
CA ASP A 117 21.91 -0.15 1.84
C ASP A 117 22.97 -0.98 1.13
N GLU A 118 23.16 -2.23 1.53
CA GLU A 118 24.03 -3.17 0.82
C GLU A 118 23.55 -3.43 -0.60
N ARG A 119 22.27 -3.70 -0.76
CA ARG A 119 21.68 -3.89 -2.07
C ARG A 119 21.85 -2.65 -2.96
N ARG A 120 21.61 -1.45 -2.41
CA ARG A 120 21.83 -0.18 -3.12
C ARG A 120 23.27 -0.07 -3.64
N ARG A 121 24.26 -0.49 -2.84
CA ARG A 121 25.67 -0.49 -3.25
C ARG A 121 25.96 -1.47 -4.38
N GLN A 122 25.38 -2.67 -4.28
CA GLN A 122 25.59 -3.73 -5.28
C GLN A 122 24.94 -3.41 -6.64
N GLU A 123 23.78 -2.78 -6.62
CA GLU A 123 23.05 -2.42 -7.86
C GLU A 123 23.56 -1.13 -8.50
N GLU A 124 24.47 -0.41 -7.84
CA GLU A 124 25.03 0.87 -8.30
C GLU A 124 23.96 1.91 -8.72
N LEU A 125 22.76 1.76 -8.17
CA LEU A 125 21.65 2.65 -8.50
C LEU A 125 21.83 4.02 -7.82
N PRO A 126 21.54 5.13 -8.52
CA PRO A 126 21.62 6.47 -7.97
C PRO A 126 20.43 6.76 -7.04
N VAL A 127 20.35 6.01 -5.93
CA VAL A 127 19.28 6.15 -4.94
C VAL A 127 19.50 7.40 -4.10
N SER A 128 18.55 8.33 -4.18
CA SER A 128 18.63 9.62 -3.47
C SER A 128 18.25 9.50 -1.99
N HIS A 129 17.29 8.66 -1.65
CA HIS A 129 16.83 8.47 -0.28
C HIS A 129 15.99 7.19 -0.13
N LEU A 130 15.76 6.77 1.11
CA LEU A 130 14.74 5.81 1.50
C LEU A 130 13.59 6.56 2.19
N ARG A 131 12.38 6.33 1.74
CA ARG A 131 11.14 6.82 2.34
C ARG A 131 10.41 5.67 3.00
N ILE A 132 9.92 5.90 4.22
CA ILE A 132 9.17 4.92 5.01
C ILE A 132 7.85 5.56 5.41
N GLU A 133 6.72 4.93 5.10
CA GLU A 133 5.39 5.33 5.52
C GLU A 133 4.69 4.19 6.26
N PRO A 134 4.98 4.00 7.56
CA PRO A 134 4.43 2.92 8.35
C PRO A 134 3.01 3.23 8.81
N ARG A 135 2.25 2.19 9.19
CA ARG A 135 0.90 2.31 9.78
C ARG A 135 0.90 2.58 11.30
N TRP A 136 2.01 3.01 11.85
CA TRP A 136 2.10 3.26 13.30
C TRP A 136 1.29 4.50 13.71
N GLU A 137 0.51 4.38 14.77
CA GLU A 137 -0.20 5.52 15.36
C GLU A 137 0.76 6.54 15.97
N ARG A 138 1.88 6.07 16.49
CA ARG A 138 2.94 6.89 17.09
C ARG A 138 4.29 6.45 16.57
N LEU A 139 5.14 7.44 16.30
CA LEU A 139 6.51 7.17 15.89
C LEU A 139 7.31 6.56 17.06
N PRO A 140 7.86 5.35 16.92
CA PRO A 140 8.71 4.75 17.93
C PRO A 140 9.97 5.58 18.18
N GLU A 141 10.50 5.48 19.40
CA GLU A 141 11.68 6.28 19.81
C GLU A 141 12.93 6.00 18.97
N PHE A 142 13.13 4.76 18.56
CA PHE A 142 14.23 4.36 17.69
C PHE A 142 14.17 4.96 16.28
N MET A 143 13.04 5.57 15.89
CA MET A 143 12.89 6.30 14.64
C MET A 143 13.22 7.80 14.74
N LYS A 144 13.61 8.31 15.91
CA LYS A 144 13.91 9.75 16.10
C LYS A 144 15.04 10.27 15.20
N GLY A 145 15.97 9.40 14.77
CA GLY A 145 17.03 9.75 13.84
C GLY A 145 16.58 9.97 12.40
N PHE A 146 15.34 9.61 12.08
CA PHE A 146 14.78 9.82 10.75
C PHE A 146 14.16 11.21 10.62
N ARG A 147 14.35 11.84 9.44
CA ARG A 147 13.66 13.07 9.14
C ARG A 147 12.18 12.82 8.94
N GLN A 148 11.35 13.44 9.75
CA GLN A 148 9.90 13.35 9.61
C GLN A 148 9.40 14.34 8.55
N VAL A 149 8.53 13.84 7.66
CA VAL A 149 7.71 14.66 6.78
C VAL A 149 6.56 15.23 7.60
N ARG A 150 6.52 16.56 7.79
CA ARG A 150 5.54 17.22 8.70
C ARG A 150 4.62 18.19 7.99
N SER A 151 4.90 18.50 6.73
CA SER A 151 4.19 19.55 6.00
C SER A 151 3.37 18.93 4.85
N PHE A 152 2.19 19.49 4.62
CA PHE A 152 1.38 19.17 3.45
C PHE A 152 2.13 19.40 2.13
N GLN A 153 3.10 20.29 2.13
CA GLN A 153 3.95 20.56 0.97
C GLN A 153 4.91 19.39 0.66
N ASP A 154 5.23 18.56 1.65
CA ASP A 154 6.11 17.40 1.48
C ASP A 154 5.40 16.17 0.90
N ARG A 155 4.16 16.29 0.49
CA ARG A 155 3.29 15.27 -0.14
C ARG A 155 3.52 13.86 0.40
N TYR A 156 2.57 13.37 1.18
CA TYR A 156 2.49 11.95 1.51
C TYR A 156 2.24 11.15 0.22
N MET A 157 2.86 9.98 0.11
CA MET A 157 2.59 9.05 -1.00
C MET A 157 1.22 8.40 -0.82
N GLU A 158 0.91 8.04 0.44
CA GLU A 158 -0.35 7.46 0.85
C GLU A 158 -1.10 8.41 1.81
N PRO A 159 -2.43 8.27 1.98
CA PRO A 159 -3.19 9.05 2.93
C PRO A 159 -2.61 8.94 4.35
N ARG A 160 -2.34 10.08 4.97
CA ARG A 160 -1.78 10.12 6.33
C ARG A 160 -2.67 9.45 7.36
N ASP A 161 -3.96 9.72 7.26
CA ASP A 161 -4.95 9.24 8.23
C ASP A 161 -5.93 8.32 7.50
N THR A 162 -6.06 7.08 7.94
CA THR A 162 -6.95 6.08 7.37
C THR A 162 -7.81 5.46 8.46
N LEU A 163 -9.11 5.39 8.22
CA LEU A 163 -10.03 4.69 9.11
C LEU A 163 -10.08 3.21 8.74
N CYS A 164 -9.65 2.36 9.66
CA CYS A 164 -9.78 0.92 9.51
C CYS A 164 -11.00 0.41 10.28
N VAL A 165 -11.82 -0.41 9.61
CA VAL A 165 -12.96 -1.10 10.24
C VAL A 165 -12.61 -2.56 10.41
N ASP A 166 -12.60 -3.07 11.64
CA ASP A 166 -12.46 -4.50 11.89
C ASP A 166 -13.75 -5.23 11.49
N LEU A 167 -13.67 -6.08 10.48
CA LEU A 167 -14.82 -6.82 9.95
C LEU A 167 -15.05 -8.18 10.61
N ARG A 168 -14.19 -8.61 11.54
CA ARG A 168 -14.31 -9.91 12.25
C ARG A 168 -15.49 -9.97 13.23
N PRO A 169 -15.84 -8.88 13.95
CA PRO A 169 -16.99 -8.88 14.83
C PRO A 169 -18.32 -9.00 14.08
N ARG A 170 -19.39 -9.38 14.80
CA ARG A 170 -20.75 -9.38 14.24
C ARG A 170 -21.15 -7.95 13.84
N GLU A 171 -22.01 -7.81 12.81
CA GLU A 171 -22.50 -6.52 12.30
C GLU A 171 -22.98 -5.57 13.41
N ALA A 172 -23.74 -6.08 14.38
CA ALA A 172 -24.23 -5.26 15.49
C ALA A 172 -23.10 -4.64 16.33
N ALA A 173 -21.98 -5.36 16.52
CA ALA A 173 -20.82 -4.84 17.24
C ALA A 173 -20.05 -3.80 16.39
N ILE A 174 -19.95 -4.01 15.08
CA ILE A 174 -19.37 -3.04 14.16
C ILE A 174 -20.18 -1.74 14.17
N LEU A 175 -21.51 -1.86 14.04
CA LEU A 175 -22.41 -0.71 14.09
C LEU A 175 -22.32 0.02 15.44
N ALA A 176 -22.17 -0.71 16.57
CA ALA A 176 -22.05 -0.09 17.89
C ALA A 176 -20.82 0.81 18.05
N GLN A 177 -19.74 0.53 17.33
CA GLN A 177 -18.51 1.33 17.32
C GLN A 177 -18.64 2.62 16.49
N MET A 178 -19.60 2.69 15.57
CA MET A 178 -19.82 3.86 14.73
C MET A 178 -20.42 5.02 15.55
N LYS A 179 -20.13 6.25 15.11
CA LYS A 179 -20.80 7.45 15.65
C LYS A 179 -22.33 7.33 15.47
N PRO A 180 -23.15 7.83 16.42
CA PRO A 180 -24.62 7.75 16.34
C PRO A 180 -25.19 8.25 15.00
N LYS A 181 -24.65 9.35 14.46
CA LYS A 181 -25.05 9.90 13.17
C LYS A 181 -24.80 8.93 12.01
N GLY A 182 -23.67 8.18 12.03
CA GLY A 182 -23.38 7.16 11.00
C GLY A 182 -24.42 6.04 11.01
N ARG A 183 -24.71 5.47 12.20
CA ARG A 183 -25.76 4.44 12.34
C ARG A 183 -27.13 4.92 11.89
N TYR A 184 -27.49 6.15 12.28
CA TYR A 184 -28.74 6.77 11.87
C TYR A 184 -28.83 6.88 10.35
N ASN A 185 -27.78 7.37 9.68
CA ASN A 185 -27.75 7.56 8.24
C ASN A 185 -27.84 6.22 7.48
N ILE A 186 -27.21 5.15 7.97
CA ILE A 186 -27.38 3.79 7.41
C ILE A 186 -28.86 3.37 7.46
N GLY A 187 -29.53 3.60 8.61
CA GLY A 187 -30.95 3.34 8.74
C GLY A 187 -31.83 4.20 7.81
N VAL A 188 -31.45 5.46 7.60
CA VAL A 188 -32.12 6.34 6.63
C VAL A 188 -31.98 5.80 5.22
N ALA A 189 -30.76 5.49 4.78
CA ALA A 189 -30.48 4.95 3.45
C ALA A 189 -31.33 3.69 3.16
N ARG A 190 -31.34 2.74 4.11
CA ARG A 190 -32.15 1.51 4.00
C ARG A 190 -33.66 1.82 3.86
N ARG A 191 -34.19 2.77 4.64
CA ARG A 191 -35.62 3.17 4.54
C ARG A 191 -35.97 3.85 3.22
N HIS A 192 -34.99 4.52 2.60
CA HIS A 192 -35.14 5.13 1.29
C HIS A 192 -34.82 4.18 0.13
N GLY A 193 -34.73 2.89 0.38
CA GLY A 193 -34.58 1.87 -0.66
C GLY A 193 -33.16 1.75 -1.24
N VAL A 194 -32.14 2.31 -0.55
CA VAL A 194 -30.76 2.09 -0.96
C VAL A 194 -30.35 0.65 -0.64
N THR A 195 -29.92 -0.06 -1.67
CA THR A 195 -29.34 -1.42 -1.57
C THR A 195 -27.87 -1.38 -1.90
N VAL A 196 -27.11 -2.34 -1.36
CA VAL A 196 -25.69 -2.52 -1.69
C VAL A 196 -25.53 -3.84 -2.41
N VAL A 197 -24.94 -3.81 -3.59
CA VAL A 197 -24.64 -4.99 -4.41
C VAL A 197 -23.13 -5.07 -4.67
N GLU A 198 -22.62 -6.29 -4.77
CA GLU A 198 -21.26 -6.54 -5.26
C GLU A 198 -21.36 -6.92 -6.74
N ASP A 199 -20.68 -6.20 -7.61
CA ASP A 199 -20.56 -6.53 -9.02
C ASP A 199 -19.13 -6.31 -9.50
N THR A 200 -18.41 -7.41 -9.67
CA THR A 200 -17.02 -7.46 -10.16
C THR A 200 -16.94 -7.96 -11.60
N SER A 201 -18.05 -7.93 -12.34
CA SER A 201 -18.08 -8.19 -13.78
C SER A 201 -17.43 -7.04 -14.56
N TRP A 202 -17.18 -7.28 -15.84
CA TRP A 202 -16.70 -6.22 -16.74
C TRP A 202 -17.70 -5.06 -16.88
N ASP A 203 -19.00 -5.35 -16.83
CA ASP A 203 -20.04 -4.33 -16.87
C ASP A 203 -20.00 -3.50 -15.57
N GLY A 204 -19.87 -4.15 -14.40
CA GLY A 204 -19.69 -3.46 -13.13
C GLY A 204 -18.43 -2.61 -13.11
N LEU A 205 -17.33 -3.09 -13.68
CA LEU A 205 -16.11 -2.27 -13.81
C LEU A 205 -16.35 -1.04 -14.72
N ALA A 206 -17.06 -1.19 -15.83
CA ALA A 206 -17.40 -0.08 -16.72
C ALA A 206 -18.24 0.99 -16.01
N ASP A 207 -19.24 0.55 -15.22
CA ASP A 207 -20.06 1.45 -14.40
C ASP A 207 -19.22 2.18 -13.35
N PHE A 208 -18.32 1.47 -12.65
CA PHE A 208 -17.38 2.08 -11.71
C PHE A 208 -16.51 3.14 -12.38
N LEU A 209 -15.94 2.85 -13.55
CA LEU A 209 -15.08 3.79 -14.28
C LEU A 209 -15.84 5.03 -14.70
N SER A 210 -17.10 4.87 -15.16
CA SER A 210 -17.96 6.00 -15.49
C SER A 210 -18.20 6.93 -14.29
N ILE A 211 -18.53 6.36 -13.13
CA ILE A 211 -18.74 7.12 -11.88
C ILE A 211 -17.43 7.78 -11.43
N TYR A 212 -16.31 7.07 -11.56
CA TYR A 212 -14.98 7.57 -11.21
C TYR A 212 -14.57 8.78 -12.05
N ASP A 213 -14.78 8.72 -13.36
CA ASP A 213 -14.46 9.82 -14.28
C ASP A 213 -15.31 11.05 -13.98
N GLU A 214 -16.63 10.88 -13.76
CA GLU A 214 -17.50 11.97 -13.34
C GLU A 214 -17.03 12.61 -12.02
N MET A 215 -16.69 11.79 -11.04
CA MET A 215 -16.15 12.25 -9.75
C MET A 215 -14.85 13.02 -9.93
N ALA A 216 -13.91 12.48 -10.71
CA ALA A 216 -12.62 13.09 -10.97
C ALA A 216 -12.77 14.45 -11.66
N TYR A 217 -13.65 14.52 -12.68
CA TYR A 217 -13.97 15.77 -13.37
C TYR A 217 -14.57 16.80 -12.41
N ARG A 218 -15.58 16.42 -11.62
CA ARG A 218 -16.26 17.32 -10.66
C ARG A 218 -15.33 17.85 -9.58
N GLN A 219 -14.34 17.03 -9.15
CA GLN A 219 -13.38 17.39 -8.11
C GLN A 219 -12.11 18.05 -8.65
N GLY A 220 -11.96 18.18 -9.97
CA GLY A 220 -10.74 18.70 -10.60
C GLY A 220 -9.51 17.82 -10.34
N LEU A 221 -9.70 16.52 -10.15
CA LEU A 221 -8.64 15.57 -9.91
C LEU A 221 -8.10 15.02 -11.22
N ARG A 222 -6.79 14.73 -11.25
CA ARG A 222 -6.22 13.96 -12.34
C ARG A 222 -6.63 12.49 -12.18
N ALA A 223 -7.50 12.03 -13.08
CA ALA A 223 -7.92 10.63 -13.10
C ALA A 223 -6.74 9.68 -13.34
N LYS A 224 -6.77 8.53 -12.69
CA LYS A 224 -5.90 7.40 -13.05
C LYS A 224 -6.39 6.79 -14.35
N PRO A 225 -5.49 6.21 -15.18
CA PRO A 225 -5.90 5.50 -16.39
C PRO A 225 -6.82 4.31 -16.06
N HIS A 226 -7.73 3.99 -16.98
CA HIS A 226 -8.68 2.88 -16.78
C HIS A 226 -7.98 1.54 -16.64
N ASP A 227 -6.94 1.28 -17.41
CA ASP A 227 -6.12 0.06 -17.34
C ASP A 227 -5.51 -0.21 -15.95
N TYR A 228 -5.31 0.85 -15.15
CA TYR A 228 -4.90 0.71 -13.75
C TYR A 228 -5.98 -0.02 -12.92
N PHE A 229 -7.25 0.35 -13.11
CA PHE A 229 -8.36 -0.27 -12.38
C PHE A 229 -8.69 -1.66 -12.93
N GLU A 230 -8.63 -1.85 -14.24
CA GLU A 230 -8.79 -3.16 -14.89
C GLU A 230 -7.83 -4.18 -14.28
N ARG A 231 -6.54 -3.89 -14.28
CA ARG A 231 -5.52 -4.77 -13.68
C ARG A 231 -5.70 -4.96 -12.18
N LEU A 232 -6.09 -3.90 -11.45
CA LEU A 232 -6.31 -3.99 -10.01
C LEU A 232 -7.48 -4.94 -9.71
N ILE A 233 -8.61 -4.79 -10.41
CA ILE A 233 -9.80 -5.63 -10.20
C ILE A 233 -9.53 -7.07 -10.61
N GLU A 234 -8.91 -7.32 -11.75
CA GLU A 234 -8.49 -8.67 -12.14
C GLU A 234 -7.66 -9.35 -11.03
N LEU A 235 -6.67 -8.63 -10.51
CA LEU A 235 -5.78 -9.16 -9.50
C LEU A 235 -6.50 -9.45 -8.17
N VAL A 236 -7.30 -8.49 -7.66
CA VAL A 236 -7.95 -8.64 -6.35
C VAL A 236 -9.07 -9.69 -6.40
N VAL A 237 -9.78 -9.80 -7.53
CA VAL A 237 -10.83 -10.82 -7.73
C VAL A 237 -10.20 -12.21 -7.84
N ALA A 238 -9.18 -12.38 -8.70
CA ALA A 238 -8.49 -13.66 -8.87
C ALA A 238 -7.90 -14.18 -7.55
N ARG A 239 -7.44 -13.29 -6.69
CA ARG A 239 -6.86 -13.63 -5.38
C ARG A 239 -7.87 -13.57 -4.22
N ARG A 240 -9.14 -13.28 -4.48
CA ARG A 240 -10.20 -13.12 -3.47
C ARG A 240 -9.82 -12.11 -2.37
N ARG A 241 -9.20 -10.99 -2.77
CA ARG A 241 -8.73 -9.94 -1.86
C ARG A 241 -9.60 -8.68 -1.88
N GLY A 242 -10.58 -8.60 -2.78
CA GLY A 242 -11.46 -7.44 -2.90
C GLY A 242 -12.47 -7.60 -4.01
N GLY A 243 -13.30 -6.58 -4.19
CA GLY A 243 -14.34 -6.49 -5.19
C GLY A 243 -14.83 -5.07 -5.37
N ILE A 244 -15.85 -4.87 -6.20
CA ILE A 244 -16.52 -3.59 -6.40
C ILE A 244 -17.89 -3.66 -5.73
N PHE A 245 -18.22 -2.66 -4.92
CA PHE A 245 -19.49 -2.55 -4.23
C PHE A 245 -20.21 -1.28 -4.68
N PHE A 246 -21.46 -1.42 -5.10
CA PHE A 246 -22.30 -0.31 -5.51
C PHE A 246 -23.41 -0.07 -4.48
N ALA A 247 -23.63 1.20 -4.14
CA ALA A 247 -24.82 1.63 -3.43
C ALA A 247 -25.83 2.14 -4.47
N GLU A 248 -26.94 1.43 -4.63
CA GLU A 248 -27.98 1.72 -5.61
C GLU A 248 -29.22 2.28 -4.91
N HIS A 249 -29.83 3.30 -5.53
CA HIS A 249 -31.12 3.86 -5.14
C HIS A 249 -32.10 3.70 -6.29
N ARG A 250 -33.20 3.00 -6.03
CA ARG A 250 -34.32 2.84 -6.99
C ARG A 250 -35.42 3.83 -6.71
#